data_ddb8f6cd1f12b7f51fa4e31461a4813f
#
_entry.id   ddb8f6cd1f12b7f51fa4e31461a4813f
#
_cell.length_a   1.000
_cell.length_b   1.000
_cell.length_c   1.000
_cell.angle_alpha   90.00
_cell.angle_beta   90.00
_cell.angle_gamma   90.00
#
_symmetry.space_group_name_H-M   'P 1'
#
loop_
_entity.id
_entity.type
_entity.pdbx_description
1 polymer ?
#
loop_
_entity_poly.entity_id
_entity_poly.type
_entity_poly.pdbx_seq_one_letter_code
_entity_poly.pdbx_strand_id
1 'polypeptide(L)'
;SMAIAMLIVTIALHAQRFVNTTLSGAQTVSAITQDANGMIWLGTDNGLYSYDGYHDYCHFAPHTFNHVRVNALGFEGSMLYMATANGMLQFDAKEETYVSTPAVEAYGDESRKKMQKELRVLDMKGRKDAFGPDVYAILHTQKGLLVGSLSGLRLNNRPILLTPGAQPLVNALAYDAIRHCYWIGTEGALYCADRSLQNFSRIEALNGNSVKCLDEDQDGNLYIGTDNGLYRMAMNNSLEHFVHDSRNAATIPNNIVWTCYVDKWQNVWIGTDNGLSRLSTHTFYRFTSLDKITFSGEGNFLHAILQTRNGEWWMGGTNGLIHYSEGVRAQG
;
A
#
# COMPACT_ATOMS: atom_id res chain seq x y z
N SER A 1 -4.31 41.71 41.15
CA SER A 1 -3.52 40.61 40.63
C SER A 1 -4.37 39.74 39.73
N MET A 2 -4.18 39.89 38.42
CA MET A 2 -4.81 39.03 37.41
C MET A 2 -3.98 37.77 37.28
N ALA A 3 -4.55 36.64 37.64
CA ALA A 3 -3.98 35.32 37.36
C ALA A 3 -4.24 34.98 35.89
N ILE A 4 -3.19 34.92 35.09
CA ILE A 4 -3.20 34.42 33.73
C ILE A 4 -3.27 32.90 33.82
N ALA A 5 -4.43 32.31 33.53
CA ALA A 5 -4.56 30.89 33.35
C ALA A 5 -3.89 30.49 32.05
N MET A 6 -2.72 29.88 32.14
CA MET A 6 -2.00 29.32 31.02
C MET A 6 -2.69 28.02 30.60
N LEU A 7 -3.48 28.11 29.54
CA LEU A 7 -4.11 26.94 28.90
C LEU A 7 -3.00 26.12 28.22
N ILE A 8 -2.51 25.10 28.91
CA ILE A 8 -1.62 24.09 28.31
C ILE A 8 -2.49 23.22 27.42
N VAL A 9 -2.58 23.56 26.15
CA VAL A 9 -3.08 22.64 25.12
C VAL A 9 -2.01 21.60 24.92
N THR A 10 -2.14 20.47 25.59
CA THR A 10 -1.39 19.27 25.27
C THR A 10 -1.89 18.77 23.91
N ILE A 11 -1.28 19.23 22.83
CA ILE A 11 -1.38 18.58 21.54
C ILE A 11 -0.72 17.21 21.75
N ALA A 12 -1.54 16.16 21.91
CA ALA A 12 -1.05 14.80 21.78
C ALA A 12 -0.56 14.66 20.33
N LEU A 13 0.72 14.91 20.10
CA LEU A 13 1.39 14.46 18.89
C LEU A 13 1.26 12.93 18.87
N HIS A 14 0.28 12.43 18.13
CA HIS A 14 0.23 11.03 17.75
C HIS A 14 1.45 10.81 16.86
N ALA A 15 2.54 10.39 17.47
CA ALA A 15 3.72 9.99 16.71
C ALA A 15 3.31 8.76 15.89
N GLN A 16 3.00 8.98 14.62
CA GLN A 16 2.77 7.90 13.69
C GLN A 16 4.05 7.06 13.65
N ARG A 17 3.91 5.78 13.89
CA ARG A 17 5.03 4.86 13.97
C ARG A 17 5.03 3.96 12.76
N PHE A 18 6.10 4.02 11.99
CA PHE A 18 6.42 3.03 10.99
C PHE A 18 7.04 1.80 11.67
N VAL A 19 6.53 0.63 11.31
CA VAL A 19 7.11 -0.66 11.70
C VAL A 19 7.77 -1.23 10.46
N ASN A 20 9.10 -1.30 10.48
CA ASN A 20 9.90 -1.75 9.36
C ASN A 20 10.19 -3.25 9.47
N THR A 21 10.13 -3.94 8.32
CA THR A 21 10.43 -5.36 8.18
C THR A 21 11.46 -5.54 7.08
N THR A 22 12.56 -6.20 7.40
CA THR A 22 13.55 -6.66 6.43
C THR A 22 13.16 -8.06 6.00
N LEU A 23 13.06 -8.29 4.70
CA LEU A 23 12.69 -9.59 4.15
C LEU A 23 13.91 -10.49 4.01
N SER A 24 13.72 -11.80 4.20
CA SER A 24 14.75 -12.81 4.06
C SER A 24 15.10 -13.03 2.59
N GLY A 25 16.17 -12.37 2.11
CA GLY A 25 16.69 -12.57 0.75
C GLY A 25 16.07 -11.69 -0.34
N ALA A 26 15.23 -10.71 0.00
CA ALA A 26 14.75 -9.67 -0.90
C ALA A 26 15.02 -8.28 -0.31
N GLN A 27 15.31 -7.32 -1.17
CA GLN A 27 15.59 -5.94 -0.76
C GLN A 27 14.45 -5.00 -1.17
N THR A 28 14.09 -5.01 -2.44
CA THR A 28 13.06 -4.12 -2.98
C THR A 28 11.68 -4.76 -2.92
N VAL A 29 10.69 -4.05 -2.38
CA VAL A 29 9.27 -4.42 -2.45
C VAL A 29 8.59 -3.53 -3.48
N SER A 30 8.19 -4.12 -4.61
CA SER A 30 7.64 -3.41 -5.78
C SER A 30 6.13 -3.54 -5.93
N ALA A 31 5.51 -4.55 -5.30
CA ALA A 31 4.06 -4.75 -5.32
C ALA A 31 3.57 -5.33 -3.99
N ILE A 32 2.38 -4.93 -3.56
CA ILE A 32 1.73 -5.43 -2.35
C ILE A 32 0.27 -5.71 -2.67
N THR A 33 -0.25 -6.82 -2.15
CA THR A 33 -1.68 -7.13 -2.15
C THR A 33 -2.05 -7.96 -0.91
N GLN A 34 -3.34 -8.16 -0.65
CA GLN A 34 -3.84 -8.95 0.46
C GLN A 34 -4.84 -9.99 -0.03
N ASP A 35 -4.76 -11.19 0.51
CA ASP A 35 -5.77 -12.22 0.24
C ASP A 35 -7.02 -12.08 1.14
N ALA A 36 -8.01 -12.92 0.90
CA ALA A 36 -9.27 -12.94 1.67
C ALA A 36 -9.04 -13.26 3.16
N ASN A 37 -8.00 -14.03 3.49
CA ASN A 37 -7.65 -14.42 4.86
C ASN A 37 -6.87 -13.33 5.60
N GLY A 38 -6.30 -12.37 4.86
CA GLY A 38 -5.54 -11.27 5.42
C GLY A 38 -4.03 -11.43 5.33
N MET A 39 -3.54 -12.50 4.70
CA MET A 39 -2.13 -12.64 4.38
C MET A 39 -1.70 -11.54 3.42
N ILE A 40 -0.58 -10.89 3.71
CA ILE A 40 0.02 -9.91 2.82
C ILE A 40 0.95 -10.62 1.84
N TRP A 41 0.76 -10.35 0.56
CA TRP A 41 1.58 -10.90 -0.52
C TRP A 41 2.44 -9.80 -1.12
N LEU A 42 3.72 -10.10 -1.30
CA LEU A 42 4.74 -9.15 -1.69
C LEU A 42 5.40 -9.58 -2.99
N GLY A 43 5.36 -8.71 -3.97
CA GLY A 43 6.20 -8.80 -5.16
C GLY A 43 7.52 -8.08 -4.91
N THR A 44 8.62 -8.80 -5.10
CA THR A 44 9.94 -8.30 -4.77
C THR A 44 10.91 -8.39 -5.95
N ASP A 45 12.11 -7.87 -5.79
CA ASP A 45 13.23 -8.05 -6.71
C ASP A 45 13.71 -9.51 -6.77
N ASN A 46 13.32 -10.34 -5.80
CA ASN A 46 13.70 -11.74 -5.67
C ASN A 46 12.51 -12.71 -5.67
N GLY A 47 11.42 -12.38 -6.35
CA GLY A 47 10.24 -13.24 -6.49
C GLY A 47 9.08 -12.90 -5.57
N LEU A 48 8.25 -13.90 -5.27
CA LEU A 48 7.05 -13.80 -4.48
C LEU A 48 7.32 -14.15 -3.01
N TYR A 49 6.81 -13.30 -2.11
CA TYR A 49 6.81 -13.55 -0.68
C TYR A 49 5.40 -13.41 -0.12
N SER A 50 5.10 -14.14 0.96
CA SER A 50 3.97 -13.85 1.83
C SER A 50 4.46 -13.42 3.21
N TYR A 51 3.64 -12.61 3.90
CA TYR A 51 3.95 -12.05 5.21
C TYR A 51 2.74 -12.11 6.14
N ASP A 52 2.89 -12.78 7.27
CA ASP A 52 1.82 -13.00 8.25
C ASP A 52 1.74 -11.92 9.35
N GLY A 53 2.63 -10.94 9.30
CA GLY A 53 2.80 -9.91 10.33
C GLY A 53 4.02 -10.13 11.23
N TYR A 54 4.63 -11.32 11.17
CA TYR A 54 5.79 -11.72 11.97
C TYR A 54 6.90 -12.35 11.12
N HIS A 55 6.53 -13.22 10.17
CA HIS A 55 7.46 -13.99 9.35
C HIS A 55 7.17 -13.77 7.87
N ASP A 56 8.23 -13.72 7.09
CA ASP A 56 8.17 -13.71 5.64
C ASP A 56 8.52 -15.10 5.09
N TYR A 57 7.77 -15.54 4.09
CA TYR A 57 7.94 -16.83 3.43
C TYR A 57 8.18 -16.60 1.95
N CYS A 58 9.33 -17.09 1.44
CA CYS A 58 9.63 -17.05 0.01
C CYS A 58 8.97 -18.22 -0.72
N HIS A 59 8.21 -17.93 -1.77
CA HIS A 59 7.59 -18.92 -2.65
C HIS A 59 8.43 -19.08 -3.91
N PHE A 60 9.27 -20.12 -3.94
CA PHE A 60 10.19 -20.37 -5.05
C PHE A 60 9.42 -20.71 -6.33
N ALA A 61 9.65 -19.91 -7.36
CA ALA A 61 9.09 -20.13 -8.69
C ALA A 61 9.82 -21.26 -9.45
N PRO A 62 9.22 -21.83 -10.50
CA PRO A 62 9.91 -22.72 -11.42
C PRO A 62 11.23 -22.11 -11.92
N HIS A 63 12.22 -22.92 -12.21
CA HIS A 63 13.62 -22.50 -12.47
C HIS A 63 13.83 -21.30 -13.40
N THR A 64 12.92 -21.09 -14.36
CA THR A 64 12.99 -19.95 -15.31
C THR A 64 12.53 -18.62 -14.72
N PHE A 65 11.85 -18.63 -13.58
CA PHE A 65 11.30 -17.45 -12.90
C PHE A 65 11.88 -17.30 -11.49
N ASN A 66 12.86 -18.12 -11.13
CA ASN A 66 13.57 -17.98 -9.86
C ASN A 66 14.36 -16.67 -9.86
N HIS A 67 14.26 -15.89 -8.79
CA HIS A 67 14.91 -14.60 -8.65
C HIS A 67 14.45 -13.53 -9.69
N VAL A 68 13.24 -13.65 -10.20
CA VAL A 68 12.69 -12.68 -11.14
C VAL A 68 11.90 -11.62 -10.38
N ARG A 69 12.14 -10.35 -10.74
CA ARG A 69 11.39 -9.22 -10.18
C ARG A 69 9.90 -9.33 -10.51
N VAL A 70 9.07 -9.23 -9.48
CA VAL A 70 7.62 -9.19 -9.57
C VAL A 70 7.16 -7.72 -9.49
N ASN A 71 6.59 -7.20 -10.55
CA ASN A 71 6.24 -5.78 -10.67
C ASN A 71 4.81 -5.46 -10.24
N ALA A 72 3.90 -6.41 -10.42
CA ALA A 72 2.50 -6.26 -10.03
C ALA A 72 1.91 -7.58 -9.55
N LEU A 73 0.99 -7.48 -8.61
CA LEU A 73 0.24 -8.59 -8.01
C LEU A 73 -1.25 -8.31 -8.06
N GLY A 74 -2.05 -9.37 -8.20
CA GLY A 74 -3.48 -9.24 -8.10
C GLY A 74 -4.17 -10.59 -7.92
N PHE A 75 -5.23 -10.61 -7.11
CA PHE A 75 -6.02 -11.80 -6.83
C PHE A 75 -7.28 -11.90 -7.68
N GLU A 76 -7.62 -13.14 -8.06
CA GLU A 76 -8.95 -13.53 -8.48
C GLU A 76 -9.32 -14.84 -7.78
N GLY A 77 -10.18 -14.78 -6.77
CA GLY A 77 -10.43 -15.90 -5.88
C GLY A 77 -9.18 -16.29 -5.09
N SER A 78 -8.74 -17.55 -5.18
CA SER A 78 -7.49 -18.05 -4.59
C SER A 78 -6.28 -17.86 -5.51
N MET A 79 -6.50 -17.47 -6.76
CA MET A 79 -5.45 -17.36 -7.76
C MET A 79 -4.77 -16.00 -7.70
N LEU A 80 -3.49 -16.00 -7.43
CA LEU A 80 -2.62 -14.83 -7.47
C LEU A 80 -1.92 -14.74 -8.83
N TYR A 81 -2.15 -13.65 -9.51
CA TYR A 81 -1.49 -13.31 -10.77
C TYR A 81 -0.31 -12.39 -10.52
N MET A 82 0.79 -12.64 -11.22
CA MET A 82 2.02 -11.87 -11.10
C MET A 82 2.50 -11.39 -12.46
N ALA A 83 2.72 -10.09 -12.59
CA ALA A 83 3.48 -9.54 -13.70
C ALA A 83 4.97 -9.52 -13.36
N THR A 84 5.77 -10.17 -14.16
CA THR A 84 7.22 -10.26 -13.97
C THR A 84 8.00 -9.78 -15.20
N ALA A 85 9.29 -9.56 -15.04
CA ALA A 85 10.18 -9.26 -16.16
C ALA A 85 10.19 -10.36 -17.24
N ASN A 86 9.89 -11.61 -16.87
CA ASN A 86 9.91 -12.76 -17.77
C ASN A 86 8.51 -13.19 -18.27
N GLY A 87 7.47 -12.41 -17.95
CA GLY A 87 6.10 -12.69 -18.32
C GLY A 87 5.17 -12.85 -17.13
N MET A 88 3.98 -13.39 -17.38
CA MET A 88 2.97 -13.64 -16.35
C MET A 88 3.16 -15.00 -15.69
N LEU A 89 3.03 -15.01 -14.36
CA LEU A 89 2.92 -16.22 -13.55
C LEU A 89 1.57 -16.26 -12.83
N GLN A 90 1.17 -17.48 -12.48
CA GLN A 90 0.00 -17.76 -11.67
C GLN A 90 0.41 -18.62 -10.47
N PHE A 91 -0.13 -18.28 -9.31
CA PHE A 91 0.10 -19.01 -8.07
C PHE A 91 -1.21 -19.25 -7.36
N ASP A 92 -1.51 -20.50 -7.01
CA ASP A 92 -2.66 -20.79 -6.16
C ASP A 92 -2.26 -20.59 -4.70
N ALA A 93 -2.77 -19.54 -4.09
CA ALA A 93 -2.45 -19.18 -2.71
C ALA A 93 -3.05 -20.15 -1.68
N LYS A 94 -4.06 -20.94 -2.05
CA LYS A 94 -4.65 -21.95 -1.18
C LYS A 94 -3.84 -23.24 -1.16
N GLU A 95 -3.38 -23.67 -2.33
CA GLU A 95 -2.59 -24.90 -2.50
C GLU A 95 -1.07 -24.63 -2.40
N GLU A 96 -0.68 -23.33 -2.28
CA GLU A 96 0.71 -22.83 -2.22
C GLU A 96 1.58 -23.34 -3.38
N THR A 97 1.02 -23.40 -4.58
CA THR A 97 1.70 -23.94 -5.76
C THR A 97 1.61 -23.02 -6.96
N TYR A 98 2.69 -23.02 -7.77
CA TYR A 98 2.66 -22.37 -9.07
C TYR A 98 1.83 -23.19 -10.05
N VAL A 99 0.90 -22.51 -10.73
CA VAL A 99 0.09 -23.14 -11.78
C VAL A 99 0.87 -23.09 -13.07
N SER A 100 1.12 -24.27 -13.64
CA SER A 100 1.71 -24.37 -14.98
C SER A 100 0.73 -23.81 -16.01
N THR A 101 1.11 -22.73 -16.69
CA THR A 101 0.33 -22.22 -17.80
C THR A 101 0.99 -22.64 -19.12
N PRO A 102 0.22 -22.98 -20.15
CA PRO A 102 0.77 -23.29 -21.48
C PRO A 102 1.68 -22.17 -22.02
N ALA A 103 1.49 -20.95 -21.58
CA ALA A 103 2.35 -19.82 -21.91
C ALA A 103 3.75 -19.91 -21.27
N VAL A 104 3.90 -20.51 -20.09
CA VAL A 104 5.18 -20.70 -19.39
C VAL A 104 6.01 -21.81 -20.08
N GLU A 105 5.34 -22.84 -20.60
CA GLU A 105 5.99 -23.96 -21.28
C GLU A 105 6.34 -23.68 -22.75
N ALA A 106 5.60 -22.75 -23.39
CA ALA A 106 5.74 -22.45 -24.83
C ALA A 106 6.91 -21.54 -25.20
N TYR A 107 7.57 -20.91 -24.25
CA TYR A 107 8.67 -19.99 -24.53
C TYR A 107 10.02 -20.69 -24.63
N GLY A 108 10.36 -21.18 -25.83
CA GLY A 108 11.71 -21.60 -26.17
C GLY A 108 12.72 -20.44 -26.10
N ASP A 109 14.01 -20.76 -25.99
CA ASP A 109 15.10 -19.79 -25.72
C ASP A 109 15.19 -18.60 -26.72
N GLU A 110 14.78 -18.78 -27.97
CA GLU A 110 14.78 -17.67 -28.95
C GLU A 110 13.63 -16.69 -28.78
N SER A 111 12.47 -17.17 -28.29
CA SER A 111 11.35 -16.30 -27.96
C SER A 111 11.62 -15.48 -26.70
N ARG A 112 12.41 -15.99 -25.76
CA ARG A 112 12.86 -15.28 -24.57
C ARG A 112 13.70 -14.04 -24.89
N LYS A 113 14.57 -14.10 -25.88
CA LYS A 113 15.37 -12.95 -26.32
C LYS A 113 14.52 -11.85 -26.99
N LYS A 114 13.38 -12.21 -27.58
CA LYS A 114 12.41 -11.25 -28.11
C LYS A 114 11.44 -10.67 -27.08
N MET A 115 11.23 -11.38 -25.98
CA MET A 115 10.33 -11.02 -24.86
C MET A 115 11.04 -10.39 -23.66
N GLN A 116 12.21 -9.80 -23.83
CA GLN A 116 12.88 -8.99 -22.79
C GLN A 116 12.13 -7.70 -22.46
N LYS A 117 10.81 -7.68 -22.66
CA LYS A 117 9.95 -6.58 -22.29
C LYS A 117 9.31 -6.90 -20.96
N GLU A 118 9.69 -6.14 -19.98
CA GLU A 118 9.20 -6.23 -18.61
C GLU A 118 7.70 -5.91 -18.53
N LEU A 119 6.90 -6.82 -17.95
CA LEU A 119 5.51 -6.54 -17.61
C LEU A 119 5.45 -5.73 -16.32
N ARG A 120 4.69 -4.63 -16.29
CA ARG A 120 4.60 -3.71 -15.15
C ARG A 120 3.24 -3.70 -14.48
N VAL A 121 2.18 -4.07 -15.20
CA VAL A 121 0.80 -4.05 -14.69
C VAL A 121 0.02 -5.25 -15.18
N LEU A 122 -1.05 -5.59 -14.45
CA LEU A 122 -2.01 -6.61 -14.79
C LEU A 122 -3.40 -5.99 -14.96
N ASP A 123 -4.16 -6.45 -15.95
CA ASP A 123 -5.60 -6.27 -15.98
C ASP A 123 -6.28 -7.50 -15.36
N MET A 124 -6.88 -7.30 -14.21
CA MET A 124 -7.54 -8.36 -13.46
C MET A 124 -8.81 -8.90 -14.10
N LYS A 125 -9.45 -8.13 -15.00
CA LYS A 125 -10.68 -8.55 -15.70
C LYS A 125 -10.40 -9.31 -16.99
N GLY A 126 -9.27 -9.03 -17.61
CA GLY A 126 -8.87 -9.64 -18.87
C GLY A 126 -7.46 -10.21 -18.80
N ARG A 127 -7.29 -11.40 -18.26
CA ARG A 127 -6.00 -12.10 -18.11
C ARG A 127 -5.19 -12.22 -19.39
N LYS A 128 -5.81 -12.05 -20.56
CA LYS A 128 -5.16 -11.95 -21.86
C LYS A 128 -4.55 -10.59 -22.11
N ASP A 129 -4.90 -9.60 -21.29
CA ASP A 129 -4.58 -8.19 -21.44
C ASP A 129 -3.51 -7.75 -20.45
N ALA A 130 -2.52 -8.60 -20.18
CA ALA A 130 -1.30 -8.18 -19.53
C ALA A 130 -0.64 -7.13 -20.43
N PHE A 131 -0.49 -5.91 -19.91
CA PHE A 131 0.04 -4.80 -20.68
C PHE A 131 1.57 -4.85 -20.71
N GLY A 132 2.12 -4.49 -21.87
CA GLY A 132 3.56 -4.50 -22.07
C GLY A 132 4.31 -3.41 -21.27
N PRO A 133 5.62 -3.32 -21.48
CA PRO A 133 6.53 -2.51 -20.66
C PRO A 133 6.28 -1.01 -20.68
N ASP A 134 5.55 -0.51 -21.66
CA ASP A 134 5.25 0.91 -21.82
C ASP A 134 4.03 1.35 -20.98
N VAL A 135 3.29 0.42 -20.38
CA VAL A 135 2.13 0.68 -19.51
C VAL A 135 2.51 0.52 -18.05
N TYR A 136 2.18 1.51 -17.23
CA TYR A 136 2.53 1.60 -15.83
C TYR A 136 1.32 1.57 -14.90
N ALA A 137 0.15 1.99 -15.39
CA ALA A 137 -1.08 1.97 -14.61
C ALA A 137 -2.30 1.77 -15.50
N ILE A 138 -3.31 1.08 -14.98
CA ILE A 138 -4.62 0.90 -15.60
C ILE A 138 -5.71 1.15 -14.57
N LEU A 139 -6.80 1.77 -15.00
CA LEU A 139 -7.96 2.03 -14.18
C LEU A 139 -9.24 1.87 -14.99
N HIS A 140 -10.12 0.98 -14.54
CA HIS A 140 -11.46 0.84 -15.13
C HIS A 140 -12.35 1.96 -14.63
N THR A 141 -12.87 2.78 -15.55
CA THR A 141 -13.75 3.89 -15.25
C THR A 141 -15.12 3.67 -15.87
N GLN A 142 -16.11 4.47 -15.47
CA GLN A 142 -17.44 4.46 -16.12
C GLN A 142 -17.37 4.85 -17.60
N LYS A 143 -16.33 5.58 -18.02
CA LYS A 143 -16.11 6.01 -19.42
C LYS A 143 -15.27 5.02 -20.25
N GLY A 144 -14.77 3.97 -19.61
CA GLY A 144 -13.92 2.98 -20.21
C GLY A 144 -12.58 2.83 -19.51
N LEU A 145 -11.60 2.29 -20.24
CA LEU A 145 -10.29 1.99 -19.72
C LEU A 145 -9.37 3.20 -19.76
N LEU A 146 -8.93 3.66 -18.61
CA LEU A 146 -7.91 4.69 -18.44
C LEU A 146 -6.54 4.02 -18.29
N VAL A 147 -5.58 4.42 -19.12
CA VAL A 147 -4.25 3.81 -19.20
C VAL A 147 -3.19 4.87 -19.01
N GLY A 148 -2.32 4.68 -18.03
CA GLY A 148 -1.10 5.44 -17.81
C GLY A 148 0.10 4.73 -18.44
N SER A 149 0.88 5.45 -19.20
CA SER A 149 1.98 4.86 -19.98
C SER A 149 3.18 5.81 -20.11
N LEU A 150 4.26 5.28 -20.69
CA LEU A 150 5.44 6.08 -21.06
C LEU A 150 5.05 7.26 -21.97
N SER A 151 4.06 7.08 -22.83
CA SER A 151 3.56 8.10 -23.76
C SER A 151 2.40 8.94 -23.21
N GLY A 152 2.16 8.89 -21.89
CA GLY A 152 1.15 9.71 -21.23
C GLY A 152 -0.14 8.98 -20.90
N LEU A 153 -1.22 9.74 -20.71
CA LEU A 153 -2.55 9.27 -20.34
C LEU A 153 -3.42 8.98 -21.56
N ARG A 154 -4.16 7.88 -21.55
CA ARG A 154 -5.11 7.49 -22.61
C ARG A 154 -6.43 7.01 -22.02
N LEU A 155 -7.54 7.36 -22.64
CA LEU A 155 -8.86 6.80 -22.36
C LEU A 155 -9.35 6.05 -23.61
N ASN A 156 -9.65 4.76 -23.47
CA ASN A 156 -10.06 3.90 -24.59
C ASN A 156 -9.11 4.04 -25.81
N ASN A 157 -7.81 4.00 -25.53
CA ASN A 157 -6.72 4.17 -26.49
C ASN A 157 -6.60 5.57 -27.15
N ARG A 158 -7.41 6.55 -26.75
CA ARG A 158 -7.31 7.95 -27.21
C ARG A 158 -6.46 8.76 -26.24
N PRO A 159 -5.46 9.52 -26.69
CA PRO A 159 -4.62 10.32 -25.81
C PRO A 159 -5.42 11.45 -25.13
N ILE A 160 -5.10 11.69 -23.86
CA ILE A 160 -5.57 12.83 -23.08
C ILE A 160 -4.35 13.67 -22.70
N LEU A 161 -4.39 14.97 -23.00
CA LEU A 161 -3.35 15.90 -22.62
C LEU A 161 -3.56 16.40 -21.19
N LEU A 162 -2.61 16.16 -20.31
CA LEU A 162 -2.64 16.68 -18.94
C LEU A 162 -2.28 18.16 -18.89
N THR A 163 -1.40 18.59 -19.81
CA THR A 163 -1.00 19.99 -19.99
C THR A 163 -0.82 20.29 -21.48
N PRO A 164 -1.05 21.53 -21.92
CA PRO A 164 -0.81 21.90 -23.33
C PRO A 164 0.63 21.59 -23.76
N GLY A 165 0.77 20.75 -24.77
CA GLY A 165 2.05 20.44 -25.41
C GLY A 165 2.94 19.42 -24.69
N ALA A 166 2.52 18.83 -23.57
CA ALA A 166 3.29 17.81 -22.86
C ALA A 166 2.45 16.58 -22.49
N GLN A 167 3.03 15.41 -22.73
CA GLN A 167 2.51 14.14 -22.25
C GLN A 167 3.54 13.50 -21.31
N PRO A 168 3.51 13.81 -19.99
CA PRO A 168 4.42 13.20 -19.05
C PRO A 168 4.11 11.72 -18.93
N LEU A 169 5.13 10.91 -18.63
CA LEU A 169 4.97 9.53 -18.23
C LEU A 169 4.01 9.43 -17.04
N VAL A 170 3.00 8.57 -17.14
CA VAL A 170 1.99 8.34 -16.08
C VAL A 170 2.26 7.01 -15.41
N ASN A 171 2.65 7.07 -14.12
CA ASN A 171 3.03 5.90 -13.32
C ASN A 171 1.88 5.31 -12.52
N ALA A 172 0.95 6.15 -12.06
CA ALA A 172 -0.09 5.74 -11.12
C ALA A 172 -1.43 6.39 -11.43
N LEU A 173 -2.51 5.63 -11.22
CA LEU A 173 -3.89 6.06 -11.41
C LEU A 173 -4.73 5.58 -10.22
N ALA A 174 -5.55 6.45 -9.67
CA ALA A 174 -6.54 6.10 -8.65
C ALA A 174 -7.84 6.87 -8.87
N TYR A 175 -8.96 6.29 -8.45
CA TYR A 175 -10.24 6.98 -8.38
C TYR A 175 -10.60 7.21 -6.92
N ASP A 176 -10.73 8.45 -6.55
CA ASP A 176 -11.16 8.88 -5.23
C ASP A 176 -12.69 8.93 -5.21
N ALA A 177 -13.28 7.98 -4.50
CA ALA A 177 -14.73 7.83 -4.42
C ALA A 177 -15.38 8.90 -3.52
N ILE A 178 -14.62 9.48 -2.59
CA ILE A 178 -15.08 10.48 -1.64
C ILE A 178 -15.06 11.87 -2.28
N ARG A 179 -13.91 12.25 -2.89
CA ARG A 179 -13.75 13.53 -3.60
C ARG A 179 -14.35 13.51 -4.99
N HIS A 180 -14.70 12.31 -5.50
CA HIS A 180 -15.24 12.11 -6.84
C HIS A 180 -14.33 12.59 -7.97
N CYS A 181 -13.04 12.35 -7.85
CA CYS A 181 -12.03 12.75 -8.81
C CYS A 181 -11.08 11.61 -9.15
N TYR A 182 -10.28 11.80 -10.18
CA TYR A 182 -9.19 10.91 -10.55
C TYR A 182 -7.86 11.51 -10.15
N TRP A 183 -7.02 10.73 -9.52
CA TRP A 183 -5.63 11.06 -9.25
C TRP A 183 -4.73 10.46 -10.31
N ILE A 184 -3.84 11.26 -10.87
CA ILE A 184 -2.93 10.87 -11.94
C ILE A 184 -1.50 11.21 -11.50
N GLY A 185 -0.75 10.19 -11.14
CA GLY A 185 0.66 10.29 -10.75
C GLY A 185 1.56 10.20 -11.97
N THR A 186 2.44 11.18 -12.11
CA THR A 186 3.39 11.28 -13.23
C THR A 186 4.84 11.33 -12.75
N GLU A 187 5.78 11.32 -13.71
CA GLU A 187 7.23 11.44 -13.45
C GLU A 187 7.62 12.86 -12.99
N GLY A 188 6.81 13.66 -12.48
CA GLY A 188 7.20 14.98 -11.97
C GLY A 188 6.08 15.75 -11.33
N ALA A 189 4.90 15.12 -11.16
CA ALA A 189 3.78 15.79 -10.54
C ALA A 189 2.63 14.82 -10.21
N LEU A 190 1.73 15.26 -9.33
CA LEU A 190 0.41 14.70 -9.15
C LEU A 190 -0.63 15.62 -9.76
N TYR A 191 -1.58 15.05 -10.50
CA TYR A 191 -2.73 15.77 -11.03
C TYR A 191 -4.02 15.21 -10.43
N CYS A 192 -4.98 16.12 -10.21
CA CYS A 192 -6.37 15.79 -9.93
C CYS A 192 -7.21 16.11 -11.16
N ALA A 193 -8.09 15.19 -11.54
CA ALA A 193 -9.02 15.39 -12.64
C ALA A 193 -10.46 15.21 -12.18
N ASP A 194 -11.37 15.99 -12.72
CA ASP A 194 -12.80 15.80 -12.50
C ASP A 194 -13.32 14.49 -13.13
N ARG A 195 -14.55 14.09 -12.80
CA ARG A 195 -15.19 12.89 -13.37
C ARG A 195 -15.27 12.91 -14.89
N SER A 196 -15.22 14.10 -15.52
CA SER A 196 -15.28 14.23 -16.96
C SER A 196 -13.94 13.93 -17.64
N LEU A 197 -12.83 13.91 -16.89
CA LEU A 197 -11.47 13.83 -17.41
C LEU A 197 -11.16 14.96 -18.41
N GLN A 198 -11.72 16.15 -18.17
CA GLN A 198 -11.52 17.33 -19.03
C GLN A 198 -10.76 18.44 -18.30
N ASN A 199 -10.94 18.54 -16.97
CA ASN A 199 -10.28 19.56 -16.17
C ASN A 199 -9.23 18.91 -15.28
N PHE A 200 -7.97 19.33 -15.46
CA PHE A 200 -6.82 18.81 -14.72
C PHE A 200 -6.22 19.93 -13.88
N SER A 201 -6.04 19.67 -12.60
CA SER A 201 -5.36 20.55 -11.67
C SER A 201 -4.09 19.89 -11.16
N ARG A 202 -2.98 20.58 -11.23
CA ARG A 202 -1.70 20.12 -10.73
C ARG A 202 -1.58 20.41 -9.24
N ILE A 203 -1.03 19.48 -8.49
CA ILE A 203 -0.75 19.66 -7.06
C ILE A 203 0.67 20.22 -6.91
N GLU A 204 0.78 21.53 -6.72
CA GLU A 204 2.06 22.28 -6.74
C GLU A 204 3.05 21.76 -5.69
N ALA A 205 2.58 21.34 -4.52
CA ALA A 205 3.43 20.82 -3.44
C ALA A 205 4.19 19.52 -3.80
N LEU A 206 3.77 18.83 -4.86
CA LEU A 206 4.39 17.60 -5.36
C LEU A 206 5.16 17.79 -6.67
N ASN A 207 5.40 19.05 -7.07
CA ASN A 207 6.18 19.34 -8.26
C ASN A 207 7.62 18.83 -8.12
N GLY A 208 8.11 18.18 -9.17
CA GLY A 208 9.44 17.60 -9.24
C GLY A 208 9.56 16.19 -8.63
N ASN A 209 8.50 15.67 -7.94
CA ASN A 209 8.52 14.31 -7.42
C ASN A 209 7.94 13.33 -8.46
N SER A 210 8.62 12.21 -8.65
CA SER A 210 8.09 11.08 -9.43
C SER A 210 7.09 10.32 -8.56
N VAL A 211 5.80 10.46 -8.87
CA VAL A 211 4.73 9.72 -8.18
C VAL A 211 4.67 8.30 -8.72
N LYS A 212 4.90 7.31 -7.87
CA LYS A 212 5.02 5.88 -8.26
C LYS A 212 3.77 5.07 -7.93
N CYS A 213 3.11 5.38 -6.83
CA CYS A 213 1.90 4.68 -6.38
C CYS A 213 0.93 5.61 -5.66
N LEU A 214 -0.34 5.20 -5.67
CA LEU A 214 -1.46 5.91 -5.04
C LEU A 214 -2.38 4.87 -4.39
N ASP A 215 -2.81 5.12 -3.15
CA ASP A 215 -3.89 4.38 -2.51
C ASP A 215 -4.61 5.27 -1.49
N GLU A 216 -5.85 4.91 -1.13
CA GLU A 216 -6.71 5.73 -0.28
C GLU A 216 -7.30 4.90 0.85
N ASP A 217 -7.33 5.47 2.07
CA ASP A 217 -8.00 4.85 3.19
C ASP A 217 -9.50 5.24 3.25
N GLN A 218 -10.25 4.57 4.12
CA GLN A 218 -11.69 4.82 4.26
C GLN A 218 -12.03 6.21 4.82
N ASP A 219 -11.06 6.91 5.42
CA ASP A 219 -11.20 8.28 5.91
C ASP A 219 -10.91 9.31 4.81
N GLY A 220 -10.56 8.85 3.61
CA GLY A 220 -10.23 9.66 2.45
C GLY A 220 -8.85 10.28 2.51
N ASN A 221 -7.93 9.73 3.30
CA ASN A 221 -6.53 10.13 3.19
C ASN A 221 -5.90 9.44 2.00
N LEU A 222 -5.34 10.21 1.08
CA LEU A 222 -4.60 9.71 -0.08
C LEU A 222 -3.13 9.52 0.30
N TYR A 223 -2.61 8.32 0.11
CA TYR A 223 -1.21 7.98 0.26
C TYR A 223 -0.52 8.02 -1.11
N ILE A 224 0.58 8.73 -1.18
CA ILE A 224 1.27 9.06 -2.43
C ILE A 224 2.73 8.65 -2.27
N GLY A 225 3.09 7.52 -2.86
CA GLY A 225 4.48 7.05 -2.87
C GLY A 225 5.26 7.73 -3.99
N THR A 226 6.45 8.23 -3.64
CA THR A 226 7.31 8.96 -4.57
C THR A 226 8.77 8.49 -4.51
N ASP A 227 9.62 9.07 -5.34
CA ASP A 227 11.09 8.94 -5.25
C ASP A 227 11.70 9.79 -4.12
N ASN A 228 10.88 10.57 -3.43
CA ASN A 228 11.27 11.44 -2.32
C ASN A 228 10.43 11.19 -1.06
N GLY A 229 10.12 9.95 -0.75
CA GLY A 229 9.35 9.56 0.42
C GLY A 229 7.87 9.31 0.14
N LEU A 230 7.13 9.16 1.24
CA LEU A 230 5.69 9.00 1.25
C LEU A 230 5.02 10.32 1.64
N TYR A 231 3.99 10.70 0.89
CA TYR A 231 3.11 11.81 1.28
C TYR A 231 1.74 11.25 1.68
N ARG A 232 1.10 11.89 2.66
CA ARG A 232 -0.31 11.70 3.00
C ARG A 232 -1.06 13.00 2.81
N MET A 233 -2.07 12.99 1.97
CA MET A 233 -2.98 14.10 1.76
C MET A 233 -4.29 13.82 2.47
N ALA A 234 -4.60 14.61 3.49
CA ALA A 234 -5.87 14.50 4.21
C ALA A 234 -7.03 15.10 3.41
N MET A 235 -8.27 14.83 3.86
CA MET A 235 -9.49 15.35 3.22
C MET A 235 -9.55 16.89 3.10
N ASN A 236 -8.93 17.61 4.01
CA ASN A 236 -8.81 19.06 3.97
C ASN A 236 -7.67 19.58 3.08
N ASN A 237 -7.05 18.68 2.30
CA ASN A 237 -5.87 18.89 1.44
C ASN A 237 -4.60 19.28 2.21
N SER A 238 -4.55 19.13 3.52
CA SER A 238 -3.28 19.23 4.24
C SER A 238 -2.36 18.06 3.84
N LEU A 239 -1.08 18.36 3.68
CA LEU A 239 -0.09 17.40 3.20
C LEU A 239 0.93 17.13 4.31
N GLU A 240 1.14 15.86 4.62
CA GLU A 240 2.23 15.41 5.47
C GLU A 240 3.27 14.69 4.62
N HIS A 241 4.55 14.81 4.99
CA HIS A 241 5.66 14.22 4.25
C HIS A 241 6.50 13.34 5.18
N PHE A 242 6.64 12.07 4.84
CA PHE A 242 7.40 11.08 5.59
C PHE A 242 8.65 10.70 4.79
N VAL A 243 9.80 10.91 5.40
CA VAL A 243 11.11 10.61 4.81
C VAL A 243 11.91 9.68 5.72
N HIS A 244 12.87 9.00 5.12
CA HIS A 244 13.83 8.19 5.85
C HIS A 244 14.79 9.07 6.67
N ASP A 245 14.97 8.71 7.95
CA ASP A 245 16.05 9.21 8.80
C ASP A 245 16.81 8.02 9.39
N SER A 246 18.05 7.83 8.99
CA SER A 246 18.91 6.72 9.46
C SER A 246 19.13 6.69 10.97
N ARG A 247 18.89 7.81 11.67
CA ARG A 247 19.00 7.92 13.12
C ARG A 247 17.69 7.60 13.85
N ASN A 248 16.60 7.41 13.10
CA ASN A 248 15.28 7.14 13.65
C ASN A 248 14.64 5.93 12.98
N ALA A 249 14.71 4.78 13.63
CA ALA A 249 14.13 3.54 13.13
C ALA A 249 12.58 3.55 12.98
N ALA A 250 11.90 4.59 13.49
CA ALA A 250 10.46 4.75 13.36
C ALA A 250 10.05 5.55 12.10
N THR A 251 10.98 5.82 11.19
CA THR A 251 10.72 6.39 9.85
C THR A 251 10.67 5.28 8.79
N ILE A 252 10.21 5.60 7.58
CA ILE A 252 10.25 4.66 6.46
C ILE A 252 11.69 4.20 6.16
N PRO A 253 11.90 2.97 5.68
CA PRO A 253 13.25 2.42 5.51
C PRO A 253 14.04 3.00 4.33
N ASN A 254 13.37 3.62 3.36
CA ASN A 254 13.98 4.28 2.21
C ASN A 254 13.05 5.32 1.61
N ASN A 255 13.61 6.36 0.95
CA ASN A 255 12.82 7.43 0.33
C ASN A 255 12.22 7.03 -1.04
N ILE A 256 12.74 5.98 -1.69
CA ILE A 256 12.13 5.47 -2.91
C ILE A 256 10.99 4.54 -2.53
N VAL A 257 9.75 5.04 -2.66
CA VAL A 257 8.52 4.29 -2.37
C VAL A 257 7.95 3.77 -3.69
N TRP A 258 8.03 2.46 -3.91
CA TRP A 258 7.56 1.80 -5.13
C TRP A 258 6.07 1.52 -5.12
N THR A 259 5.54 1.16 -3.94
CA THR A 259 4.15 0.77 -3.78
C THR A 259 3.61 1.17 -2.42
N CYS A 260 2.34 1.51 -2.35
CA CYS A 260 1.56 1.63 -1.12
C CYS A 260 0.28 0.83 -1.28
N TYR A 261 -0.21 0.28 -0.18
CA TYR A 261 -1.40 -0.55 -0.14
C TYR A 261 -2.12 -0.38 1.20
N VAL A 262 -3.38 -0.01 1.16
CA VAL A 262 -4.25 0.07 2.34
C VAL A 262 -4.98 -1.25 2.50
N ASP A 263 -4.72 -1.96 3.60
CA ASP A 263 -5.33 -3.26 3.84
C ASP A 263 -6.77 -3.12 4.39
N LYS A 264 -7.47 -4.26 4.46
CA LYS A 264 -8.85 -4.31 4.96
C LYS A 264 -9.01 -3.85 6.42
N TRP A 265 -7.92 -3.77 7.18
CA TRP A 265 -7.87 -3.24 8.55
C TRP A 265 -7.36 -1.80 8.61
N GLN A 266 -7.23 -1.14 7.45
CA GLN A 266 -6.76 0.24 7.32
C GLN A 266 -5.30 0.45 7.75
N ASN A 267 -4.48 -0.58 7.78
CA ASN A 267 -3.03 -0.39 7.84
C ASN A 267 -2.52 -0.01 6.47
N VAL A 268 -1.59 0.91 6.44
CA VAL A 268 -0.92 1.32 5.20
C VAL A 268 0.41 0.59 5.09
N TRP A 269 0.54 -0.25 4.10
CA TRP A 269 1.75 -0.97 3.78
C TRP A 269 2.54 -0.20 2.74
N ILE A 270 3.83 -0.06 2.94
CA ILE A 270 4.72 0.74 2.11
C ILE A 270 5.89 -0.14 1.68
N GLY A 271 5.96 -0.41 0.38
CA GLY A 271 7.09 -1.10 -0.24
C GLY A 271 8.12 -0.11 -0.75
N THR A 272 9.35 -0.27 -0.32
CA THR A 272 10.45 0.63 -0.63
C THR A 272 11.60 -0.10 -1.31
N ASP A 273 12.61 0.65 -1.71
CA ASP A 273 13.86 0.10 -2.25
C ASP A 273 14.72 -0.60 -1.20
N ASN A 274 14.31 -0.55 0.07
CA ASN A 274 15.01 -1.19 1.19
C ASN A 274 14.03 -1.81 2.20
N GLY A 275 13.13 -2.67 1.73
CA GLY A 275 12.22 -3.44 2.55
C GLY A 275 10.80 -2.90 2.65
N LEU A 276 10.05 -3.51 3.55
CA LEU A 276 8.64 -3.26 3.83
C LEU A 276 8.49 -2.38 5.07
N SER A 277 7.53 -1.47 5.03
CA SER A 277 7.11 -0.69 6.20
C SER A 277 5.60 -0.77 6.37
N ARG A 278 5.12 -0.71 7.59
CA ARG A 278 3.71 -0.59 7.92
C ARG A 278 3.48 0.66 8.76
N LEU A 279 2.62 1.53 8.29
CA LEU A 279 2.06 2.63 9.06
C LEU A 279 0.72 2.17 9.63
N SER A 280 0.60 2.10 10.95
CA SER A 280 -0.69 1.87 11.57
C SER A 280 -1.38 3.22 11.77
N THR A 281 -2.56 3.35 11.18
CA THR A 281 -3.40 4.54 11.34
C THR A 281 -4.29 4.45 12.58
N HIS A 282 -4.39 3.25 13.18
CA HIS A 282 -5.15 3.05 14.40
C HIS A 282 -4.41 3.58 15.63
N THR A 283 -5.14 4.22 16.51
CA THR A 283 -4.64 4.60 17.82
C THR A 283 -4.37 3.35 18.63
N PHE A 284 -3.09 3.01 18.86
CA PHE A 284 -2.74 1.97 19.80
C PHE A 284 -2.94 2.48 21.22
N TYR A 285 -3.91 1.93 21.92
CA TYR A 285 -4.01 2.11 23.36
C TYR A 285 -2.90 1.29 24.01
N ARG A 286 -1.83 1.94 24.41
CA ARG A 286 -0.79 1.30 25.20
C ARG A 286 -1.25 1.31 26.65
N PHE A 287 -1.77 0.21 27.13
CA PHE A 287 -1.98 -0.01 28.55
C PHE A 287 -0.60 -0.25 29.20
N THR A 288 0.03 0.79 29.74
CA THR A 288 1.35 0.71 30.37
C THR A 288 1.30 0.12 31.78
N SER A 289 0.10 0.03 32.37
CA SER A 289 -0.14 -0.59 33.67
C SER A 289 -1.62 -0.95 33.81
N LEU A 290 -1.92 -2.19 34.13
CA LEU A 290 -3.26 -2.63 34.54
C LEU A 290 -3.65 -2.09 35.95
N ASP A 291 -2.70 -1.52 36.68
CA ASP A 291 -2.88 -1.04 38.04
C ASP A 291 -3.78 0.21 38.12
N LYS A 292 -3.98 0.92 37.02
CA LYS A 292 -4.90 2.07 36.96
C LYS A 292 -6.34 1.68 36.64
N ILE A 293 -6.58 0.42 36.30
CA ILE A 293 -7.92 -0.11 36.07
C ILE A 293 -8.25 -1.02 37.25
N THR A 294 -8.65 -0.42 38.36
CA THR A 294 -9.27 -0.98 39.57
C THR A 294 -9.08 -2.48 39.85
N PHE A 295 -7.86 -2.99 39.79
CA PHE A 295 -7.50 -4.28 40.38
C PHE A 295 -6.38 -4.07 41.39
N SER A 296 -6.75 -4.13 42.68
CA SER A 296 -5.81 -4.18 43.79
C SER A 296 -5.20 -5.58 43.85
N GLY A 297 -3.98 -5.76 43.35
CA GLY A 297 -3.25 -7.03 43.52
C GLY A 297 -2.04 -7.14 42.60
N GLU A 298 -0.92 -7.55 43.16
CA GLU A 298 0.29 -7.88 42.42
C GLU A 298 0.04 -9.09 41.50
N GLY A 299 0.49 -9.05 40.25
CA GLY A 299 0.54 -10.21 39.35
C GLY A 299 -0.74 -10.51 38.57
N ASN A 300 -1.37 -9.51 37.97
CA ASN A 300 -2.50 -9.74 37.08
C ASN A 300 -1.99 -10.20 35.69
N PHE A 301 -2.10 -11.51 35.43
CA PHE A 301 -1.77 -12.08 34.11
C PHE A 301 -3.00 -12.07 33.22
N LEU A 302 -2.85 -11.49 32.01
CA LEU A 302 -3.89 -11.48 31.02
C LEU A 302 -3.94 -12.86 30.33
N HIS A 303 -5.10 -13.52 30.36
CA HIS A 303 -5.30 -14.85 29.77
C HIS A 303 -6.13 -14.81 28.49
N ALA A 304 -7.00 -13.80 28.34
CA ALA A 304 -7.88 -13.68 27.18
C ALA A 304 -8.14 -12.22 26.85
N ILE A 305 -8.24 -11.93 25.55
CA ILE A 305 -8.67 -10.62 25.03
C ILE A 305 -9.74 -10.88 23.97
N LEU A 306 -10.83 -10.14 24.05
CA LEU A 306 -11.91 -10.18 23.07
C LEU A 306 -12.30 -8.75 22.69
N GLN A 307 -12.38 -8.47 21.40
CA GLN A 307 -13.04 -7.28 20.89
C GLN A 307 -14.43 -7.65 20.41
N THR A 308 -15.46 -6.96 20.90
CA THR A 308 -16.84 -7.14 20.45
C THR A 308 -17.04 -6.48 19.08
N ARG A 309 -18.12 -6.82 18.39
CA ARG A 309 -18.49 -6.19 17.10
C ARG A 309 -18.76 -4.69 17.21
N ASN A 310 -19.05 -4.21 18.42
CA ASN A 310 -19.28 -2.79 18.71
C ASN A 310 -17.99 -2.03 19.07
N GLY A 311 -16.82 -2.69 18.95
CA GLY A 311 -15.53 -2.06 19.27
C GLY A 311 -15.14 -2.08 20.74
N GLU A 312 -15.96 -2.63 21.63
CA GLU A 312 -15.63 -2.75 23.06
C GLU A 312 -14.59 -3.86 23.30
N TRP A 313 -13.69 -3.64 24.22
CA TRP A 313 -12.68 -4.60 24.61
C TRP A 313 -13.00 -5.25 25.94
N TRP A 314 -12.90 -6.57 25.98
CA TRP A 314 -13.01 -7.38 27.19
C TRP A 314 -11.69 -8.12 27.40
N MET A 315 -11.13 -7.98 28.58
CA MET A 315 -9.85 -8.58 28.92
C MET A 315 -10.00 -9.40 30.22
N GLY A 316 -9.79 -10.71 30.12
CA GLY A 316 -9.84 -11.66 31.22
C GLY A 316 -8.44 -11.88 31.79
N GLY A 317 -8.28 -11.67 33.08
CA GLY A 317 -7.04 -11.90 33.78
C GLY A 317 -7.20 -12.73 35.05
N THR A 318 -6.09 -13.04 35.70
CA THR A 318 -6.06 -13.82 36.94
C THR A 318 -6.97 -13.22 38.06
N ASN A 319 -7.08 -11.90 38.09
CA ASN A 319 -7.80 -11.17 39.14
C ASN A 319 -9.16 -10.61 38.66
N GLY A 320 -9.69 -11.08 37.53
CA GLY A 320 -11.03 -10.74 37.08
C GLY A 320 -11.14 -10.34 35.60
N LEU A 321 -12.23 -9.65 35.28
CA LEU A 321 -12.61 -9.24 33.94
C LEU A 321 -12.57 -7.72 33.83
N ILE A 322 -11.91 -7.21 32.79
CA ILE A 322 -11.82 -5.77 32.47
C ILE A 322 -12.69 -5.52 31.26
N HIS A 323 -13.52 -4.51 31.31
CA HIS A 323 -14.28 -3.99 30.20
C HIS A 323 -13.82 -2.58 29.84
N TYR A 324 -13.52 -2.37 28.56
CA TYR A 324 -13.16 -1.05 28.04
C TYR A 324 -14.08 -0.72 26.87
N SER A 325 -14.74 0.44 26.92
CA SER A 325 -15.52 1.01 25.84
C SER A 325 -14.99 2.40 25.48
N GLU A 326 -14.88 2.70 24.21
CA GLU A 326 -14.55 4.05 23.72
C GLU A 326 -15.70 5.00 24.10
N GLY A 327 -15.46 5.93 25.01
CA GLY A 327 -16.46 6.90 25.47
C GLY A 327 -16.47 7.19 26.96
N VAL A 328 -15.90 6.31 27.78
CA VAL A 328 -15.71 6.60 29.21
C VAL A 328 -14.32 7.22 29.40
N ARG A 329 -14.21 8.53 29.20
CA ARG A 329 -13.14 9.28 29.85
C ARG A 329 -13.33 9.07 31.33
N ALA A 330 -12.40 8.37 31.99
CA ALA A 330 -12.33 8.35 33.42
C ALA A 330 -12.28 9.81 33.91
N GLN A 331 -13.38 10.28 34.47
CA GLN A 331 -13.36 11.45 35.34
C GLN A 331 -12.73 10.96 36.64
N GLY A 332 -11.51 11.39 36.88
CA GLY A 332 -10.76 11.26 38.09
C GLY A 332 -9.99 12.56 38.31
#